data_b856c9e4e7636513bcc0aa22a618927e
#
_entry.id   b856c9e4e7636513bcc0aa22a618927e
#
_cell.length_a   1.000
_cell.length_b   1.000
_cell.length_c   1.000
_cell.angle_alpha   90.00
_cell.angle_beta   90.00
_cell.angle_gamma   90.00
#
_symmetry.space_group_name_H-M   'P 1'
#
loop_
_entity.id
_entity.type
_entity.pdbx_description
1 polymer ?
#
loop_
_entity_poly.entity_id
_entity_poly.type
_entity_poly.pdbx_seq_one_letter_code
_entity_poly.pdbx_strand_id
1 'polypeptide(L)'
;MQSNFASNPAQSMGRLHHENKSSFRDNFQRDRDRVIHCSAFRRLKHKTQVFVEHESDYYRTRLTHTIEVAQVARTIAGVLGLNSELTEAISLAHDLGHPPFGHTGEEALNSLMSEHSGFDHNAHALKLVTI
;
A
#
# COMPACT_ATOMS: atom_id res chain seq x y z
N MET A 1 25.63 3.04 -3.37
CA MET A 1 25.78 2.46 -4.71
C MET A 1 24.53 1.61 -4.95
N GLN A 2 23.80 1.78 -6.04
CA GLN A 2 22.64 0.93 -6.32
C GLN A 2 23.08 -0.46 -6.77
N SER A 3 22.38 -1.48 -6.30
CA SER A 3 22.58 -2.87 -6.72
C SER A 3 22.13 -3.06 -8.16
N ASN A 4 22.73 -4.01 -8.89
CA ASN A 4 22.30 -4.41 -10.23
C ASN A 4 20.87 -5.00 -10.27
N PHE A 5 20.32 -5.36 -9.10
CA PHE A 5 18.95 -5.86 -8.95
C PHE A 5 17.95 -4.74 -8.60
N ALA A 6 18.41 -3.50 -8.44
CA ALA A 6 17.53 -2.38 -8.11
C ALA A 6 16.65 -2.02 -9.31
N SER A 7 15.34 -1.91 -9.07
CA SER A 7 14.41 -1.42 -10.09
C SER A 7 14.74 0.01 -10.50
N ASN A 8 14.82 0.23 -11.82
CA ASN A 8 15.11 1.53 -12.38
C ASN A 8 13.82 2.22 -12.83
N PRO A 9 13.48 3.41 -12.31
CA PRO A 9 12.25 4.11 -12.71
C PRO A 9 12.20 4.48 -14.19
N ALA A 10 13.35 4.60 -14.87
CA ALA A 10 13.41 4.84 -16.31
C ALA A 10 13.01 3.62 -17.15
N GLN A 11 13.09 2.42 -16.57
CA GLN A 11 12.70 1.14 -17.19
C GLN A 11 11.32 0.66 -16.73
N SER A 12 10.56 1.49 -16.03
CA SER A 12 9.19 1.20 -15.64
C SER A 12 8.33 0.93 -16.88
N MET A 13 7.40 -0.02 -16.78
CA MET A 13 6.42 -0.31 -17.84
C MET A 13 5.45 0.86 -18.10
N GLY A 14 5.52 1.90 -17.30
CA GLY A 14 4.70 3.10 -17.42
C GLY A 14 3.39 2.98 -16.66
N ARG A 15 2.40 3.75 -17.13
CA ARG A 15 1.08 3.88 -16.50
C ARG A 15 0.00 3.40 -17.45
N LEU A 16 -1.10 2.89 -16.87
CA LEU A 16 -2.28 2.52 -17.65
C LEU A 16 -2.82 3.72 -18.44
N HIS A 17 -2.83 4.90 -17.84
CA HIS A 17 -3.19 6.15 -18.50
C HIS A 17 -1.95 7.01 -18.69
N HIS A 18 -1.74 7.49 -19.92
CA HIS A 18 -0.59 8.34 -20.23
C HIS A 18 -0.61 9.65 -19.43
N GLU A 19 0.54 9.99 -18.87
CA GLU A 19 0.75 11.24 -18.12
C GLU A 19 2.08 11.88 -18.51
N ASN A 20 2.10 13.20 -18.45
CA ASN A 20 3.34 13.95 -18.65
C ASN A 20 4.35 13.64 -17.54
N LYS A 21 5.60 13.50 -17.93
CA LYS A 21 6.70 13.31 -16.97
C LYS A 21 6.83 14.53 -16.05
N SER A 22 7.12 14.30 -14.78
CA SER A 22 7.50 15.37 -13.87
C SER A 22 8.93 15.81 -14.15
N SER A 23 9.20 17.11 -13.99
CA SER A 23 10.55 17.68 -14.17
C SER A 23 11.49 17.41 -13.00
N PHE A 24 10.97 17.02 -11.82
CA PHE A 24 11.74 16.90 -10.59
C PHE A 24 11.46 15.62 -9.77
N ARG A 25 10.47 14.79 -10.18
CA ARG A 25 10.17 13.52 -9.54
C ARG A 25 10.20 12.39 -10.56
N ASP A 26 10.80 11.26 -10.17
CA ASP A 26 10.69 10.04 -10.94
C ASP A 26 9.32 9.35 -10.79
N ASN A 27 9.10 8.26 -11.52
CA ASN A 27 7.82 7.55 -11.52
C ASN A 27 7.51 6.96 -10.13
N PHE A 28 8.49 6.39 -9.43
CA PHE A 28 8.27 5.74 -8.14
C PHE A 28 8.01 6.76 -7.02
N GLN A 29 8.66 7.92 -7.06
CA GLN A 29 8.36 9.04 -6.16
C GLN A 29 6.92 9.53 -6.37
N ARG A 30 6.49 9.66 -7.63
CA ARG A 30 5.11 10.05 -7.93
C ARG A 30 4.10 9.03 -7.43
N ASP A 31 4.39 7.73 -7.55
CA ASP A 31 3.50 6.67 -7.08
C ASP A 31 3.38 6.68 -5.56
N ARG A 32 4.49 6.81 -4.85
CA ARG A 32 4.50 6.99 -3.39
C ARG A 32 3.63 8.19 -2.97
N ASP A 33 3.85 9.34 -3.58
CA ASP A 33 3.11 10.55 -3.26
C ASP A 33 1.59 10.36 -3.48
N ARG A 34 1.19 9.68 -4.56
CA ARG A 34 -0.21 9.35 -4.85
C ARG A 34 -0.82 8.44 -3.81
N VAL A 35 -0.10 7.39 -3.40
CA VAL A 35 -0.56 6.49 -2.34
C VAL A 35 -0.86 7.28 -1.07
N ILE A 36 0.08 8.11 -0.62
CA ILE A 36 -0.08 8.92 0.61
C ILE A 36 -1.29 9.86 0.53
N HIS A 37 -1.53 10.43 -0.64
CA HIS A 37 -2.62 11.41 -0.83
C HIS A 37 -3.96 10.79 -1.23
N CYS A 38 -4.05 9.48 -1.49
CA CYS A 38 -5.30 8.85 -1.86
C CYS A 38 -6.26 8.71 -0.66
N SER A 39 -7.55 8.66 -0.96
CA SER A 39 -8.58 8.51 0.09
C SER A 39 -8.52 7.16 0.80
N ALA A 40 -8.10 6.10 0.10
CA ALA A 40 -7.96 4.77 0.66
C ALA A 40 -6.90 4.73 1.76
N PHE A 41 -5.75 5.39 1.56
CA PHE A 41 -4.70 5.51 2.57
C PHE A 41 -5.18 6.25 3.82
N ARG A 42 -5.89 7.38 3.65
CA ARG A 42 -6.45 8.12 4.78
C ARG A 42 -7.45 7.31 5.60
N ARG A 43 -8.20 6.41 4.96
CA ARG A 43 -9.17 5.53 5.63
C ARG A 43 -8.52 4.47 6.52
N LEU A 44 -7.22 4.16 6.34
CA LEU A 44 -6.50 3.20 7.18
C LEU A 44 -6.47 3.62 8.65
N LYS A 45 -6.57 4.90 8.97
CA LYS A 45 -6.67 5.40 10.34
C LYS A 45 -7.92 4.92 11.10
N HIS A 46 -8.96 4.53 10.37
CA HIS A 46 -10.23 4.04 10.94
C HIS A 46 -10.34 2.51 10.94
N LYS A 47 -9.28 1.81 10.53
CA LYS A 47 -9.24 0.35 10.44
C LYS A 47 -8.25 -0.16 11.47
N THR A 48 -8.72 -1.02 12.39
CA THR A 48 -7.87 -1.70 13.36
C THR A 48 -7.16 -2.88 12.70
N GLN A 49 -5.95 -3.19 13.17
CA GLN A 49 -5.18 -4.31 12.63
C GLN A 49 -5.59 -5.64 13.28
N VAL A 50 -5.81 -5.65 14.58
CA VAL A 50 -6.27 -6.81 15.36
C VAL A 50 -7.15 -6.30 16.49
N PHE A 51 -8.26 -7.00 16.79
CA PHE A 51 -9.02 -6.79 18.03
C PHE A 51 -8.23 -7.40 19.18
N VAL A 52 -7.64 -6.59 20.04
CA VAL A 52 -7.10 -7.02 21.33
C VAL A 52 -8.13 -6.60 22.39
N GLU A 53 -8.78 -7.58 22.99
CA GLU A 53 -9.96 -7.39 23.86
C GLU A 53 -9.70 -6.66 25.19
N HIS A 54 -8.47 -6.40 25.60
CA HIS A 54 -8.20 -6.04 27.01
C HIS A 54 -7.24 -4.89 27.33
N GLU A 55 -6.70 -4.11 26.36
CA GLU A 55 -5.84 -2.99 26.73
C GLU A 55 -6.19 -1.70 25.97
N SER A 56 -6.79 -0.78 26.67
CA SER A 56 -7.49 0.40 26.19
C SER A 56 -6.64 1.51 25.57
N ASP A 57 -5.31 1.45 25.57
CA ASP A 57 -4.47 2.57 25.12
C ASP A 57 -3.55 2.29 23.92
N TYR A 58 -3.55 1.08 23.36
CA TYR A 58 -2.63 0.69 22.28
C TYR A 58 -3.35 0.16 21.03
N TYR A 59 -4.43 0.81 20.61
CA TYR A 59 -5.02 0.46 19.32
C TYR A 59 -4.10 0.86 18.17
N ARG A 60 -3.32 -0.11 17.67
CA ARG A 60 -2.55 0.08 16.45
C ARG A 60 -3.49 0.09 15.25
N THR A 61 -3.65 1.26 14.64
CA THR A 61 -4.40 1.38 13.39
C THR A 61 -3.58 0.80 12.23
N ARG A 62 -4.26 0.40 11.15
CA ARG A 62 -3.58 -0.02 9.92
C ARG A 62 -2.69 1.10 9.35
N LEU A 63 -3.06 2.36 9.55
CA LEU A 63 -2.24 3.49 9.12
C LEU A 63 -0.89 3.51 9.84
N THR A 64 -0.88 3.40 11.17
CA THR A 64 0.37 3.38 11.95
C THR A 64 1.24 2.19 11.57
N HIS A 65 0.64 0.99 11.46
CA HIS A 65 1.33 -0.21 10.99
C HIS A 65 1.98 0.00 9.62
N THR A 66 1.22 0.50 8.66
CA THR A 66 1.69 0.72 7.28
C THR A 66 2.87 1.69 7.23
N ILE A 67 2.85 2.75 8.04
CA ILE A 67 3.97 3.70 8.15
C ILE A 67 5.21 3.04 8.74
N GLU A 68 5.06 2.23 9.80
CA GLU A 68 6.18 1.51 10.42
C GLU A 68 6.79 0.48 9.46
N VAL A 69 5.95 -0.28 8.76
CA VAL A 69 6.41 -1.23 7.72
C VAL A 69 7.19 -0.49 6.63
N ALA A 70 6.68 0.63 6.13
CA ALA A 70 7.35 1.42 5.11
C ALA A 70 8.71 1.95 5.58
N GLN A 71 8.81 2.40 6.82
CA GLN A 71 10.06 2.89 7.41
C GLN A 71 11.11 1.78 7.48
N VAL A 72 10.76 0.60 7.99
CA VAL A 72 11.67 -0.55 8.09
C VAL A 72 12.08 -1.04 6.70
N ALA A 73 11.11 -1.22 5.80
CA ALA A 73 11.36 -1.68 4.44
C ALA A 73 12.29 -0.74 3.67
N ARG A 74 12.11 0.59 3.81
CA ARG A 74 12.98 1.60 3.22
C ARG A 74 14.42 1.50 3.74
N THR A 75 14.57 1.27 5.05
CA THR A 75 15.89 1.09 5.67
C THR A 75 16.61 -0.14 5.09
N ILE A 76 15.90 -1.27 5.00
CA ILE A 76 16.43 -2.51 4.43
C ILE A 76 16.80 -2.31 2.95
N ALA A 77 15.93 -1.68 2.16
CA ALA A 77 16.19 -1.38 0.76
C ALA A 77 17.45 -0.53 0.58
N GLY A 78 17.67 0.46 1.46
CA GLY A 78 18.87 1.29 1.46
C GLY A 78 20.14 0.48 1.73
N VAL A 79 20.12 -0.42 2.73
CA VAL A 79 21.26 -1.30 3.06
C VAL A 79 21.58 -2.26 1.90
N LEU A 80 20.55 -2.81 1.24
CA LEU A 80 20.72 -3.73 0.12
C LEU A 80 21.00 -3.03 -1.22
N GLY A 81 21.02 -1.69 -1.26
CA GLY A 81 21.21 -0.92 -2.48
C GLY A 81 20.04 -1.03 -3.47
N LEU A 82 18.83 -1.35 -2.98
CA LEU A 82 17.61 -1.42 -3.79
C LEU A 82 16.96 -0.04 -3.95
N ASN A 83 15.89 0.04 -4.75
CA ASN A 83 15.17 1.29 -4.94
C ASN A 83 14.26 1.59 -3.74
N SER A 84 14.69 2.52 -2.89
CA SER A 84 14.00 2.88 -1.65
C SER A 84 12.63 3.55 -1.90
N GLU A 85 12.48 4.31 -2.99
CA GLU A 85 11.21 4.98 -3.32
C GLU A 85 10.14 3.97 -3.75
N LEU A 86 10.51 3.00 -4.58
CA LEU A 86 9.61 1.91 -4.96
C LEU A 86 9.23 1.06 -3.76
N THR A 87 10.21 0.71 -2.91
CA THR A 87 9.97 -0.09 -1.71
C THR A 87 9.01 0.62 -0.76
N GLU A 88 9.19 1.92 -0.55
CA GLU A 88 8.28 2.74 0.26
C GLU A 88 6.88 2.78 -0.34
N ALA A 89 6.74 3.02 -1.65
CA ALA A 89 5.46 3.07 -2.34
C ALA A 89 4.68 1.76 -2.20
N ILE A 90 5.34 0.62 -2.41
CA ILE A 90 4.72 -0.71 -2.25
C ILE A 90 4.31 -0.95 -0.79
N SER A 91 5.20 -0.63 0.15
CA SER A 91 4.92 -0.80 1.58
C SER A 91 3.75 0.06 2.06
N LEU A 92 3.60 1.29 1.55
CA LEU A 92 2.46 2.15 1.86
C LEU A 92 1.16 1.66 1.21
N ALA A 93 1.25 0.95 0.09
CA ALA A 93 0.08 0.47 -0.65
C ALA A 93 -0.45 -0.89 -0.16
N HIS A 94 0.33 -1.68 0.58
CA HIS A 94 0.01 -3.09 0.83
C HIS A 94 -1.33 -3.31 1.54
N ASP A 95 -1.75 -2.39 2.41
CA ASP A 95 -2.97 -2.51 3.22
C ASP A 95 -4.17 -1.72 2.65
N LEU A 96 -4.05 -1.05 1.50
CA LEU A 96 -5.09 -0.17 0.96
C LEU A 96 -6.42 -0.88 0.73
N GLY A 97 -6.38 -2.14 0.32
CA GLY A 97 -7.55 -2.93 -0.05
C GLY A 97 -8.31 -3.54 1.13
N HIS A 98 -7.76 -3.55 2.34
CA HIS A 98 -8.40 -4.20 3.47
C HIS A 98 -9.74 -3.53 3.84
N PRO A 99 -10.79 -4.34 4.10
CA PRO A 99 -12.06 -3.84 4.60
C PRO A 99 -11.96 -3.47 6.08
N PRO A 100 -12.95 -2.78 6.66
CA PRO A 100 -13.08 -2.65 8.10
C PRO A 100 -13.37 -4.02 8.75
N PHE A 101 -13.05 -4.15 10.04
CA PHE A 101 -13.25 -5.37 10.85
C PHE A 101 -12.39 -6.59 10.45
N GLY A 102 -11.24 -6.36 9.84
CA GLY A 102 -10.23 -7.39 9.54
C GLY A 102 -10.76 -8.54 8.69
N HIS A 103 -10.35 -9.77 9.03
CA HIS A 103 -10.78 -10.97 8.30
C HIS A 103 -12.27 -11.26 8.39
N THR A 104 -12.91 -10.99 9.53
CA THR A 104 -14.36 -11.17 9.69
C THR A 104 -15.14 -10.27 8.72
N GLY A 105 -14.69 -9.02 8.54
CA GLY A 105 -15.27 -8.10 7.57
C GLY A 105 -15.05 -8.57 6.13
N GLU A 106 -13.89 -9.13 5.84
CA GLU A 106 -13.58 -9.70 4.53
C GLU A 106 -14.43 -10.91 4.20
N GLU A 107 -14.58 -11.85 5.14
CA GLU A 107 -15.44 -13.04 4.98
C GLU A 107 -16.90 -12.64 4.74
N ALA A 108 -17.41 -11.68 5.49
CA ALA A 108 -18.76 -11.16 5.31
C ALA A 108 -18.95 -10.53 3.93
N LEU A 109 -18.01 -9.70 3.47
CA LEU A 109 -18.03 -9.10 2.15
C LEU A 109 -17.93 -10.15 1.04
N ASN A 110 -17.02 -11.11 1.19
CA ASN A 110 -16.86 -12.19 0.22
C ASN A 110 -18.15 -13.02 0.07
N SER A 111 -18.80 -13.33 1.19
CA SER A 111 -20.08 -14.05 1.19
C SER A 111 -21.18 -13.23 0.51
N LEU A 112 -21.32 -11.94 0.82
CA LEU A 112 -22.35 -11.07 0.23
C LEU A 112 -22.12 -10.81 -1.25
N MET A 113 -20.87 -10.86 -1.70
CA MET A 113 -20.49 -10.63 -3.09
C MET A 113 -20.28 -11.93 -3.90
N SER A 114 -20.71 -13.08 -3.38
CA SER A 114 -20.53 -14.39 -4.02
C SER A 114 -21.02 -14.44 -5.46
N GLU A 115 -22.15 -13.79 -5.77
CA GLU A 115 -22.71 -13.68 -7.13
C GLU A 115 -21.94 -12.70 -8.04
N HIS A 116 -21.00 -11.92 -7.46
CA HIS A 116 -20.20 -10.89 -8.15
C HIS A 116 -18.69 -11.20 -8.09
N SER A 117 -18.31 -12.47 -8.07
CA SER A 117 -16.89 -12.94 -7.99
C SER A 117 -16.25 -12.83 -6.61
N GLY A 118 -17.04 -12.59 -5.57
CA GLY A 118 -16.54 -12.47 -4.21
C GLY A 118 -15.79 -11.18 -3.92
N PHE A 119 -15.10 -11.15 -2.77
CA PHE A 119 -14.24 -10.05 -2.36
C PHE A 119 -12.89 -10.60 -1.87
N ASP A 120 -11.80 -10.04 -2.38
CA ASP A 120 -10.43 -10.29 -1.96
C ASP A 120 -9.70 -8.95 -1.78
N HIS A 121 -9.08 -8.75 -0.62
CA HIS A 121 -8.44 -7.47 -0.30
C HIS A 121 -7.23 -7.17 -1.18
N ASN A 122 -6.49 -8.18 -1.67
CA ASN A 122 -5.35 -7.97 -2.55
C ASN A 122 -5.81 -7.54 -3.95
N ALA A 123 -6.84 -8.21 -4.48
CA ALA A 123 -7.46 -7.81 -5.75
C ALA A 123 -8.05 -6.39 -5.66
N HIS A 124 -8.65 -6.06 -4.52
CA HIS A 124 -9.17 -4.71 -4.28
C HIS A 124 -8.05 -3.66 -4.16
N ALA A 125 -6.94 -3.98 -3.48
CA ALA A 125 -5.76 -3.10 -3.42
C ALA A 125 -5.21 -2.81 -4.83
N LEU A 126 -5.05 -3.86 -5.65
CA LEU A 126 -4.60 -3.72 -7.03
C LEU A 126 -5.55 -2.80 -7.83
N LYS A 127 -6.85 -2.99 -7.69
CA LYS A 127 -7.85 -2.15 -8.35
C LYS A 127 -7.74 -0.68 -7.94
N LEU A 128 -7.48 -0.40 -6.65
CA LEU A 128 -7.33 0.98 -6.14
C LEU A 128 -6.10 1.70 -6.70
N VAL A 129 -5.03 0.99 -7.05
CA VAL A 129 -3.80 1.60 -7.57
C VAL A 129 -3.72 1.62 -9.09
N THR A 130 -4.64 0.94 -9.79
CA THR A 130 -4.67 0.83 -11.26
C THR A 130 -5.79 1.63 -11.93
N ILE A 131 -6.76 2.12 -11.18
CA ILE A 131 -7.86 2.99 -11.64
C ILE A 131 -7.60 4.41 -11.13
#